data_0d45d528031d2d0c7aa01ec74d81de44
#
_entry.id   0d45d528031d2d0c7aa01ec74d81de44
#
_cell.length_a   1.000
_cell.length_b   1.000
_cell.length_c   1.000
_cell.angle_alpha   90.00
_cell.angle_beta   90.00
_cell.angle_gamma   90.00
#
_symmetry.space_group_name_H-M   'P 1'
#
loop_
_entity.id
_entity.type
_entity.pdbx_description
1 polymer ?
#
loop_
_entity_poly.entity_id
_entity_poly.type
_entity_poly.pdbx_seq_one_letter_code
_entity_poly.pdbx_strand_id
1 'polypeptide(L)'
;MRRIIISESQKKKLLEIASSEIDERAKDVNLNPTPQQCEAGNYKMAHISIKGMRISIENPKGSKRYYGEVDADGNRKFNVMKNHYGYFNITKGKDGDAVDVFIGPHIDDFEHVYAVDQNDKDGNFDETKVMLGFLSPEEAKVAYLSNYEPGWNGLRAVTGVDLNLFKKWLYRGRKQRIPFSDYVEIQKKKISE
;
A
#
# COMPACT_ATOMS: atom_id res chain seq x y z
N MET A 1 -3.90 -19.40 -29.73
CA MET A 1 -2.90 -19.00 -28.71
C MET A 1 -2.43 -20.26 -27.97
N ARG A 2 -1.13 -20.54 -27.93
CA ARG A 2 -0.61 -21.61 -27.07
C ARG A 2 -0.59 -21.12 -25.63
N ARG A 3 -1.30 -21.81 -24.73
CA ARG A 3 -1.17 -21.59 -23.28
C ARG A 3 0.19 -22.18 -22.83
N ILE A 4 1.03 -21.36 -22.26
CA ILE A 4 2.25 -21.81 -21.57
C ILE A 4 1.79 -22.27 -20.18
N ILE A 5 1.92 -23.56 -19.90
CA ILE A 5 1.68 -24.14 -18.57
C ILE A 5 3.03 -24.18 -17.86
N ILE A 6 3.16 -23.43 -16.78
CA ILE A 6 4.33 -23.46 -15.91
C ILE A 6 4.03 -24.30 -14.67
N SER A 7 5.04 -25.04 -14.17
CA SER A 7 4.92 -25.82 -12.95
C SER A 7 4.89 -24.92 -11.70
N GLU A 8 4.37 -25.42 -10.58
CA GLU A 8 4.38 -24.69 -9.31
C GLU A 8 5.79 -24.29 -8.87
N SER A 9 6.81 -25.12 -9.13
CA SER A 9 8.20 -24.78 -8.84
C SER A 9 8.72 -23.65 -9.72
N GLN A 10 8.34 -23.61 -11.01
CA GLN A 10 8.68 -22.51 -11.91
C GLN A 10 7.96 -21.23 -11.51
N LYS A 11 6.69 -21.32 -11.10
CA LYS A 11 5.90 -20.20 -10.59
C LYS A 11 6.56 -19.62 -9.33
N LYS A 12 6.91 -20.48 -8.36
CA LYS A 12 7.61 -20.07 -7.14
C LYS A 12 8.93 -19.35 -7.44
N LYS A 13 9.72 -19.87 -8.36
CA LYS A 13 10.99 -19.26 -8.77
C LYS A 13 10.80 -17.89 -9.44
N LEU A 14 9.76 -17.72 -10.25
CA LEU A 14 9.40 -16.41 -10.85
C LEU A 14 8.98 -15.39 -9.78
N LEU A 15 8.19 -15.83 -8.80
CA LEU A 15 7.78 -14.99 -7.65
C LEU A 15 8.99 -14.53 -6.83
N GLU A 16 9.93 -15.46 -6.56
CA GLU A 16 11.18 -15.12 -5.84
C GLU A 16 12.03 -14.11 -6.63
N ILE A 17 12.10 -14.23 -7.95
CA ILE A 17 12.82 -13.27 -8.81
C ILE A 17 12.16 -11.90 -8.79
N ALA A 18 10.85 -11.82 -8.91
CA ALA A 18 10.13 -10.55 -8.90
C ALA A 18 10.20 -9.83 -7.54
N SER A 19 10.07 -10.57 -6.45
CA SER A 19 10.27 -10.02 -5.10
C SER A 19 11.70 -9.51 -4.89
N SER A 20 12.71 -10.29 -5.32
CA SER A 20 14.12 -9.88 -5.23
C SER A 20 14.44 -8.65 -6.09
N GLU A 21 13.77 -8.47 -7.23
CA GLU A 21 13.93 -7.27 -8.07
C GLU A 21 13.40 -6.02 -7.36
N ILE A 22 12.28 -6.12 -6.65
CA ILE A 22 11.75 -5.00 -5.86
C ILE A 22 12.71 -4.66 -4.73
N ASP A 23 13.17 -5.66 -3.99
CA ASP A 23 14.16 -5.47 -2.92
C ASP A 23 15.43 -4.78 -3.44
N GLU A 24 15.92 -5.19 -4.61
CA GLU A 24 17.11 -4.60 -5.22
C GLU A 24 16.90 -3.13 -5.59
N ARG A 25 15.79 -2.80 -6.25
CA ARG A 25 15.45 -1.41 -6.60
C ARG A 25 15.25 -0.54 -5.35
N ALA A 26 14.71 -1.11 -4.29
CA ALA A 26 14.44 -0.41 -3.04
C ALA A 26 15.72 -0.04 -2.25
N LYS A 27 16.86 -0.70 -2.50
CA LYS A 27 18.15 -0.37 -1.83
C LYS A 27 18.61 1.06 -2.05
N ASP A 28 18.24 1.62 -3.18
CA ASP A 28 18.71 2.95 -3.62
C ASP A 28 17.82 4.11 -3.14
N VAL A 29 16.76 3.82 -2.38
CA VAL A 29 15.86 4.86 -1.86
C VAL A 29 16.61 5.76 -0.88
N ASN A 30 16.45 7.09 -1.03
CA ASN A 30 16.97 8.04 -0.06
C ASN A 30 16.11 8.01 1.22
N LEU A 31 16.64 7.42 2.28
CA LEU A 31 15.95 7.25 3.58
C LEU A 31 16.00 8.50 4.47
N ASN A 32 16.77 9.51 4.07
CA ASN A 32 16.97 10.74 4.85
C ASN A 32 16.81 11.99 3.95
N PRO A 33 15.65 12.13 3.24
CA PRO A 33 15.43 13.35 2.47
C PRO A 33 15.29 14.55 3.40
N THR A 34 15.74 15.71 2.95
CA THR A 34 15.51 16.97 3.68
C THR A 34 14.02 17.34 3.65
N PRO A 35 13.52 18.16 4.59
CA PRO A 35 12.14 18.64 4.55
C PRO A 35 11.75 19.26 3.22
N GLN A 36 12.63 20.05 2.60
CA GLN A 36 12.41 20.67 1.29
C GLN A 36 12.32 19.63 0.15
N GLN A 37 13.12 18.55 0.25
CA GLN A 37 13.03 17.45 -0.71
C GLN A 37 11.72 16.67 -0.56
N CYS A 38 11.26 16.45 0.68
CA CYS A 38 9.97 15.81 0.94
C CYS A 38 8.81 16.65 0.36
N GLU A 39 8.78 17.96 0.66
CA GLU A 39 7.76 18.89 0.18
C GLU A 39 7.73 18.98 -1.35
N ALA A 40 8.89 19.00 -1.99
CA ALA A 40 9.02 19.04 -3.44
C ALA A 40 8.85 17.67 -4.13
N GLY A 41 8.78 16.56 -3.37
CA GLY A 41 8.83 15.21 -3.93
C GLY A 41 10.11 14.92 -4.71
N ASN A 42 11.20 15.63 -4.41
CA ASN A 42 12.46 15.60 -5.17
C ASN A 42 13.55 14.84 -4.40
N TYR A 43 13.34 13.56 -4.20
CA TYR A 43 14.35 12.65 -3.64
C TYR A 43 14.26 11.28 -4.31
N LYS A 44 15.33 10.49 -4.19
CA LYS A 44 15.41 9.18 -4.86
C LYS A 44 14.45 8.20 -4.22
N MET A 45 13.47 7.73 -4.97
CA MET A 45 12.52 6.68 -4.65
C MET A 45 12.69 5.50 -5.60
N ALA A 46 12.26 4.32 -5.22
CA ALA A 46 12.20 3.20 -6.16
C ALA A 46 10.86 3.22 -6.90
N HIS A 47 10.93 3.18 -8.23
CA HIS A 47 9.74 3.15 -9.07
C HIS A 47 9.54 1.75 -9.65
N ILE A 48 8.36 1.18 -9.41
CA ILE A 48 7.98 -0.15 -9.87
C ILE A 48 6.61 -0.13 -10.56
N SER A 49 6.29 -1.22 -11.26
CA SER A 49 4.97 -1.42 -11.85
C SER A 49 4.46 -2.82 -11.51
N ILE A 50 3.35 -2.90 -10.81
CA ILE A 50 2.69 -4.17 -10.45
C ILE A 50 1.32 -4.21 -11.12
N LYS A 51 1.06 -5.23 -11.96
CA LYS A 51 -0.21 -5.37 -12.71
C LYS A 51 -0.60 -4.09 -13.47
N GLY A 52 0.38 -3.31 -13.95
CA GLY A 52 0.18 -2.04 -14.65
C GLY A 52 -0.11 -0.82 -13.75
N MET A 53 -0.03 -0.97 -12.46
CA MET A 53 -0.13 0.13 -11.49
C MET A 53 1.28 0.62 -11.14
N ARG A 54 1.55 1.90 -11.35
CA ARG A 54 2.85 2.52 -11.03
C ARG A 54 2.89 2.93 -9.58
N ILE A 55 3.94 2.53 -8.88
CA ILE A 55 4.15 2.74 -7.46
C ILE A 55 5.53 3.35 -7.23
N SER A 56 5.60 4.33 -6.35
CA SER A 56 6.85 4.87 -5.80
C SER A 56 7.02 4.36 -4.37
N ILE A 57 8.14 3.66 -4.11
CA ILE A 57 8.49 3.17 -2.77
C ILE A 57 9.32 4.25 -2.08
N GLU A 58 8.86 4.67 -0.90
CA GLU A 58 9.51 5.67 -0.06
C GLU A 58 10.21 5.04 1.14
N ASN A 59 9.57 4.03 1.73
CA ASN A 59 10.09 3.32 2.89
C ASN A 59 10.25 1.82 2.54
N PRO A 60 11.45 1.39 2.16
CA PRO A 60 11.76 -0.02 1.96
C PRO A 60 11.49 -0.85 3.21
N LYS A 61 11.17 -2.12 3.00
CA LYS A 61 11.14 -3.12 4.08
C LYS A 61 12.45 -3.08 4.88
N GLY A 62 12.35 -3.05 6.21
CA GLY A 62 13.48 -2.93 7.13
C GLY A 62 13.93 -1.50 7.41
N SER A 63 13.47 -0.49 6.67
CA SER A 63 13.78 0.91 6.93
C SER A 63 12.97 1.47 8.11
N LYS A 64 13.40 2.62 8.64
CA LYS A 64 12.67 3.38 9.65
C LYS A 64 11.72 4.37 8.98
N ARG A 65 10.45 4.30 9.31
CA ARG A 65 9.45 5.33 8.98
C ARG A 65 9.21 6.18 10.22
N TYR A 66 9.63 7.43 10.16
CA TYR A 66 9.48 8.37 11.27
C TYR A 66 8.07 8.97 11.29
N TYR A 67 7.51 9.18 12.48
CA TYR A 67 6.20 9.79 12.68
C TYR A 67 6.18 10.67 13.95
N GLY A 68 5.09 11.43 14.11
CA GLY A 68 4.93 12.35 15.23
C GLY A 68 5.87 13.56 15.17
N GLU A 69 5.82 14.37 16.21
CA GLU A 69 6.65 15.56 16.37
C GLU A 69 8.05 15.18 16.86
N VAL A 70 8.99 16.10 16.67
CA VAL A 70 10.32 16.02 17.23
C VAL A 70 10.23 16.31 18.73
N ASP A 71 10.80 15.44 19.56
CA ASP A 71 10.85 15.65 21.01
C ASP A 71 11.90 16.74 21.42
N ALA A 72 11.94 17.04 22.70
CA ALA A 72 12.86 18.06 23.24
C ALA A 72 14.35 17.75 23.02
N ASP A 73 14.70 16.48 22.83
CA ASP A 73 16.05 15.99 22.57
C ASP A 73 16.37 15.88 21.07
N GLY A 74 15.46 16.29 20.20
CA GLY A 74 15.63 16.25 18.75
C GLY A 74 15.31 14.91 18.11
N ASN A 75 14.71 13.96 18.83
CA ASN A 75 14.36 12.64 18.32
C ASN A 75 12.92 12.58 17.79
N ARG A 76 12.67 11.68 16.84
CA ARG A 76 11.32 11.31 16.38
C ARG A 76 11.07 9.84 16.63
N LYS A 77 9.81 9.50 16.93
CA LYS A 77 9.36 8.12 16.95
C LYS A 77 9.46 7.51 15.57
N PHE A 78 9.68 6.21 15.49
CA PHE A 78 9.70 5.49 14.22
C PHE A 78 9.18 4.06 14.37
N ASN A 79 8.64 3.54 13.28
CA ASN A 79 8.37 2.12 13.10
C ASN A 79 9.36 1.52 12.11
N VAL A 80 9.80 0.29 12.36
CA VAL A 80 10.58 -0.48 11.38
C VAL A 80 9.61 -1.16 10.44
N MET A 81 9.64 -0.79 9.17
CA MET A 81 8.73 -1.27 8.15
C MET A 81 8.87 -2.77 7.92
N LYS A 82 7.79 -3.52 8.01
CA LYS A 82 7.74 -4.97 7.75
C LYS A 82 7.47 -5.28 6.28
N ASN A 83 6.96 -4.31 5.55
CA ASN A 83 6.67 -4.35 4.14
C ASN A 83 7.26 -3.11 3.46
N HIS A 84 7.52 -3.17 2.14
CA HIS A 84 7.76 -1.95 1.39
C HIS A 84 6.51 -1.07 1.46
N TYR A 85 6.72 0.21 1.64
CA TYR A 85 5.66 1.20 1.73
C TYR A 85 5.92 2.35 0.76
N GLY A 86 4.89 2.84 0.15
CA GLY A 86 4.92 3.94 -0.79
C GLY A 86 3.52 4.31 -1.25
N TYR A 87 3.38 4.84 -2.44
CA TYR A 87 2.11 5.31 -2.97
C TYR A 87 1.92 5.01 -4.46
N PHE A 88 0.67 4.97 -4.90
CA PHE A 88 0.32 4.86 -6.33
C PHE A 88 0.48 6.20 -7.02
N ASN A 89 1.29 6.22 -8.08
CA ASN A 89 1.49 7.43 -8.88
C ASN A 89 0.19 7.85 -9.59
N ILE A 90 -0.02 9.17 -9.69
CA ILE A 90 -1.18 9.76 -10.39
C ILE A 90 -2.50 9.38 -9.69
N THR A 91 -2.52 9.32 -8.39
CA THR A 91 -3.71 9.13 -7.57
C THR A 91 -3.89 10.29 -6.61
N LYS A 92 -5.06 10.39 -6.00
CA LYS A 92 -5.36 11.40 -4.98
C LYS A 92 -6.31 10.81 -3.94
N GLY A 93 -5.85 10.71 -2.69
CA GLY A 93 -6.62 10.29 -1.54
C GLY A 93 -7.58 11.37 -1.02
N LYS A 94 -8.23 11.10 0.12
CA LYS A 94 -9.14 12.03 0.79
C LYS A 94 -8.43 13.28 1.28
N ASP A 95 -7.25 13.12 1.83
CA ASP A 95 -6.36 14.15 2.36
C ASP A 95 -5.72 15.03 1.27
N GLY A 96 -5.78 14.60 0.03
CA GLY A 96 -5.18 15.29 -1.11
C GLY A 96 -3.85 14.70 -1.57
N ASP A 97 -3.26 13.80 -0.79
CA ASP A 97 -2.04 13.08 -1.10
C ASP A 97 -2.31 11.86 -2.00
N ALA A 98 -1.27 11.22 -2.48
CA ALA A 98 -1.39 10.00 -3.26
C ALA A 98 -1.86 8.83 -2.37
N VAL A 99 -2.57 7.87 -2.98
CA VAL A 99 -3.06 6.69 -2.23
C VAL A 99 -1.90 5.78 -1.84
N ASP A 100 -1.75 5.56 -0.57
CA ASP A 100 -0.69 4.76 0.05
C ASP A 100 -0.85 3.26 -0.18
N VAL A 101 0.28 2.56 -0.26
CA VAL A 101 0.32 1.12 -0.48
C VAL A 101 1.42 0.42 0.32
N PHE A 102 1.06 -0.69 0.95
CA PHE A 102 1.99 -1.70 1.46
C PHE A 102 2.11 -2.83 0.46
N ILE A 103 3.34 -3.27 0.16
CA ILE A 103 3.63 -4.32 -0.81
C ILE A 103 3.93 -5.61 -0.05
N GLY A 104 3.10 -6.60 -0.25
CA GLY A 104 3.20 -7.93 0.33
C GLY A 104 4.09 -8.87 -0.48
N PRO A 105 4.26 -10.11 -0.02
CA PRO A 105 5.16 -11.08 -0.62
C PRO A 105 4.60 -11.76 -1.89
N HIS A 106 3.29 -11.64 -2.18
CA HIS A 106 2.62 -12.37 -3.26
C HIS A 106 2.24 -11.45 -4.43
N ILE A 107 3.17 -10.57 -4.85
CA ILE A 107 2.91 -9.51 -5.84
C ILE A 107 2.57 -9.99 -7.26
N ASP A 108 2.94 -11.21 -7.61
CA ASP A 108 2.67 -11.78 -8.94
C ASP A 108 1.46 -12.73 -8.95
N ASP A 109 1.05 -13.22 -7.79
CA ASP A 109 0.06 -14.29 -7.64
C ASP A 109 -1.23 -13.87 -6.95
N PHE A 110 -1.44 -12.58 -6.68
CA PHE A 110 -2.67 -12.12 -6.07
C PHE A 110 -3.78 -11.90 -7.12
N GLU A 111 -5.00 -12.28 -6.78
CA GLU A 111 -6.21 -12.04 -7.55
C GLU A 111 -7.05 -10.93 -6.93
N HIS A 112 -6.97 -10.79 -5.61
CA HIS A 112 -7.68 -9.77 -4.83
C HIS A 112 -6.72 -8.72 -4.30
N VAL A 113 -7.22 -7.51 -4.20
CA VAL A 113 -6.54 -6.40 -3.52
C VAL A 113 -7.32 -6.10 -2.26
N TYR A 114 -6.61 -5.99 -1.14
CA TYR A 114 -7.21 -5.59 0.13
C TYR A 114 -6.93 -4.12 0.38
N ALA A 115 -7.88 -3.46 1.00
CA ALA A 115 -7.74 -2.09 1.44
C ALA A 115 -8.17 -1.97 2.89
N VAL A 116 -7.41 -1.19 3.66
CA VAL A 116 -7.68 -0.87 5.05
C VAL A 116 -8.19 0.57 5.10
N ASP A 117 -9.43 0.74 5.50
CA ASP A 117 -9.93 2.05 5.89
C ASP A 117 -9.38 2.41 7.27
N GLN A 118 -8.74 3.56 7.36
CA GLN A 118 -8.12 4.08 8.55
C GLN A 118 -8.95 5.21 9.13
N ASN A 119 -9.11 5.23 10.45
CA ASN A 119 -9.68 6.34 11.19
C ASN A 119 -8.57 7.22 11.79
N ASP A 120 -8.88 8.48 11.95
CA ASP A 120 -8.11 9.40 12.77
C ASP A 120 -8.30 9.11 14.27
N LYS A 121 -7.64 9.91 15.13
CA LYS A 121 -7.73 9.80 16.60
C LYS A 121 -9.13 10.06 17.16
N ASP A 122 -9.97 10.75 16.39
CA ASP A 122 -11.33 11.12 16.79
C ASP A 122 -12.37 10.10 16.29
N GLY A 123 -11.91 9.02 15.62
CA GLY A 123 -12.75 7.95 15.10
C GLY A 123 -13.38 8.23 13.73
N ASN A 124 -13.05 9.36 13.09
CA ASN A 124 -13.54 9.67 11.76
C ASN A 124 -12.69 8.99 10.70
N PHE A 125 -13.29 8.69 9.54
CA PHE A 125 -12.53 8.19 8.41
C PHE A 125 -11.44 9.18 8.00
N ASP A 126 -10.22 8.73 7.99
CA ASP A 126 -9.03 9.49 7.61
C ASP A 126 -8.66 9.21 6.16
N GLU A 127 -8.19 8.01 5.88
CA GLU A 127 -7.69 7.60 4.57
C GLU A 127 -7.87 6.09 4.33
N THR A 128 -7.61 5.65 3.10
CA THR A 128 -7.55 4.22 2.76
C THR A 128 -6.12 3.83 2.42
N LYS A 129 -5.56 2.85 3.14
CA LYS A 129 -4.27 2.23 2.83
C LYS A 129 -4.48 0.93 2.04
N VAL A 130 -3.75 0.76 0.96
CA VAL A 130 -3.85 -0.44 0.11
C VAL A 130 -2.85 -1.50 0.56
N MET A 131 -3.31 -2.75 0.60
CA MET A 131 -2.52 -3.93 0.90
C MET A 131 -2.43 -4.76 -0.38
N LEU A 132 -1.35 -4.60 -1.13
CA LEU A 132 -1.14 -5.21 -2.45
C LEU A 132 -0.25 -6.46 -2.34
N GLY A 133 -0.66 -7.58 -2.94
CA GLY A 133 0.11 -8.83 -2.88
C GLY A 133 -0.01 -9.59 -1.55
N PHE A 134 -1.20 -9.57 -0.97
CA PHE A 134 -1.62 -10.42 0.15
C PHE A 134 -2.72 -11.36 -0.33
N LEU A 135 -2.82 -12.55 0.27
CA LEU A 135 -3.72 -13.62 -0.21
C LEU A 135 -5.03 -13.72 0.59
N SER A 136 -5.10 -13.08 1.76
CA SER A 136 -6.32 -13.06 2.58
C SER A 136 -6.50 -11.72 3.30
N PRO A 137 -7.73 -11.37 3.72
CA PRO A 137 -7.95 -10.18 4.53
C PRO A 137 -7.26 -10.26 5.90
N GLU A 138 -7.12 -11.47 6.46
CA GLU A 138 -6.42 -11.72 7.73
C GLU A 138 -4.92 -11.44 7.58
N GLU A 139 -4.29 -11.94 6.51
CA GLU A 139 -2.89 -11.65 6.20
C GLU A 139 -2.66 -10.15 6.00
N ALA A 140 -3.51 -9.50 5.22
CA ALA A 140 -3.45 -8.06 4.99
C ALA A 140 -3.60 -7.26 6.30
N LYS A 141 -4.53 -7.65 7.18
CA LYS A 141 -4.74 -7.04 8.49
C LYS A 141 -3.52 -7.18 9.39
N VAL A 142 -2.97 -8.38 9.50
CA VAL A 142 -1.78 -8.65 10.33
C VAL A 142 -0.59 -7.86 9.80
N ALA A 143 -0.37 -7.85 8.49
CA ALA A 143 0.70 -7.08 7.87
C ALA A 143 0.53 -5.57 8.10
N TYR A 144 -0.68 -5.02 7.92
CA TYR A 144 -0.98 -3.61 8.21
C TYR A 144 -0.60 -3.27 9.65
N LEU A 145 -1.14 -3.99 10.63
CA LEU A 145 -0.90 -3.72 12.05
C LEU A 145 0.57 -3.85 12.44
N SER A 146 1.34 -4.74 11.79
CA SER A 146 2.76 -4.94 12.07
C SER A 146 3.65 -3.76 11.66
N ASN A 147 3.13 -2.83 10.86
CA ASN A 147 3.82 -1.61 10.42
C ASN A 147 3.52 -0.38 11.30
N TYR A 148 2.72 -0.55 12.36
CA TYR A 148 2.37 0.50 13.33
C TYR A 148 2.85 0.13 14.73
N GLU A 149 2.79 1.10 15.65
CA GLU A 149 3.11 0.89 17.05
C GLU A 149 2.13 -0.06 17.75
N PRO A 150 2.58 -0.77 18.80
CA PRO A 150 1.69 -1.59 19.61
C PRO A 150 0.52 -0.76 20.18
N GLY A 151 -0.69 -1.28 20.02
CA GLY A 151 -1.92 -0.58 20.46
C GLY A 151 -2.50 0.38 19.44
N TRP A 152 -1.96 0.44 18.22
CA TRP A 152 -2.58 1.17 17.13
C TRP A 152 -4.03 0.75 16.90
N ASN A 153 -4.96 1.71 16.95
CA ASN A 153 -6.39 1.49 16.90
C ASN A 153 -7.10 2.17 15.71
N GLY A 154 -6.35 2.73 14.78
CA GLY A 154 -6.91 3.42 13.59
C GLY A 154 -7.50 2.48 12.54
N LEU A 155 -7.40 1.15 12.68
CA LEU A 155 -7.98 0.21 11.72
C LEU A 155 -9.51 0.21 11.85
N ARG A 156 -10.23 0.68 10.83
CA ARG A 156 -11.69 0.70 10.74
C ARG A 156 -12.24 -0.58 10.08
N ALA A 157 -11.76 -0.90 8.88
CA ALA A 157 -12.23 -2.03 8.11
C ALA A 157 -11.13 -2.58 7.20
N VAL A 158 -11.18 -3.87 6.88
CA VAL A 158 -10.40 -4.49 5.80
C VAL A 158 -11.37 -5.02 4.76
N THR A 159 -11.24 -4.56 3.52
CA THR A 159 -12.14 -4.93 2.43
C THR A 159 -11.36 -5.45 1.24
N GLY A 160 -11.72 -6.64 0.75
CA GLY A 160 -11.12 -7.25 -0.43
C GLY A 160 -12.01 -7.14 -1.66
N VAL A 161 -11.41 -6.88 -2.81
CA VAL A 161 -12.08 -6.87 -4.10
C VAL A 161 -11.18 -7.43 -5.19
N ASP A 162 -11.77 -7.80 -6.33
CA ASP A 162 -11.00 -8.13 -7.53
C ASP A 162 -10.21 -6.92 -8.06
N LEU A 163 -9.14 -7.21 -8.81
CA LEU A 163 -8.23 -6.21 -9.33
C LEU A 163 -8.92 -5.18 -10.25
N ASN A 164 -9.98 -5.58 -10.99
CA ASN A 164 -10.67 -4.67 -11.92
C ASN A 164 -11.48 -3.62 -11.16
N LEU A 165 -12.23 -4.05 -10.13
CA LEU A 165 -12.98 -3.13 -9.28
C LEU A 165 -12.04 -2.21 -8.51
N PHE A 166 -10.92 -2.75 -8.00
CA PHE A 166 -9.89 -1.95 -7.36
C PHE A 166 -9.33 -0.85 -8.28
N LYS A 167 -8.93 -1.19 -9.51
CA LYS A 167 -8.43 -0.22 -10.49
C LYS A 167 -9.46 0.84 -10.84
N LYS A 168 -10.75 0.48 -10.93
CA LYS A 168 -11.83 1.47 -11.14
C LYS A 168 -11.90 2.46 -9.99
N TRP A 169 -11.75 2.00 -8.74
CA TRP A 169 -11.69 2.89 -7.58
C TRP A 169 -10.44 3.75 -7.63
N LEU A 170 -9.27 3.15 -7.82
CA LEU A 170 -7.97 3.81 -7.75
C LEU A 170 -7.84 5.00 -8.73
N TYR A 171 -8.30 4.82 -9.98
CA TYR A 171 -8.07 5.81 -11.05
C TYR A 171 -9.28 6.70 -11.38
N ARG A 172 -10.45 6.47 -10.81
CA ARG A 172 -11.66 7.25 -11.16
C ARG A 172 -12.03 8.33 -10.14
N GLY A 173 -11.05 8.90 -9.43
CA GLY A 173 -11.15 10.20 -8.75
C GLY A 173 -12.01 10.23 -7.50
N ARG A 174 -12.91 11.21 -7.35
CA ARG A 174 -13.64 11.63 -6.13
C ARG A 174 -14.18 10.55 -5.18
N LYS A 175 -14.16 9.29 -5.59
CA LYS A 175 -14.61 8.12 -4.81
C LYS A 175 -13.67 7.74 -3.65
N GLN A 176 -12.44 8.23 -3.67
CA GLN A 176 -11.46 8.05 -2.59
C GLN A 176 -11.76 8.90 -1.35
N ARG A 177 -12.77 9.78 -1.42
CA ARG A 177 -13.21 10.64 -0.30
C ARG A 177 -14.12 9.94 0.70
N ILE A 178 -14.55 8.73 0.40
CA ILE A 178 -15.34 7.87 1.28
C ILE A 178 -14.54 6.61 1.60
N PRO A 179 -14.82 5.92 2.71
CA PRO A 179 -14.22 4.62 3.00
C PRO A 179 -14.32 3.67 1.80
N PHE A 180 -13.29 2.87 1.59
CA PHE A 180 -13.29 1.88 0.51
C PHE A 180 -14.39 0.83 0.71
N SER A 181 -14.66 0.45 1.96
CA SER A 181 -15.78 -0.41 2.33
C SER A 181 -17.12 0.14 1.84
N ASP A 182 -17.37 1.43 2.05
CA ASP A 182 -18.62 2.08 1.61
C ASP A 182 -18.72 2.13 0.07
N TYR A 183 -17.59 2.39 -0.61
CA TYR A 183 -17.54 2.34 -2.06
C TYR A 183 -17.93 0.96 -2.60
N VAL A 184 -17.40 -0.11 -1.99
CA VAL A 184 -17.69 -1.49 -2.41
C VAL A 184 -19.17 -1.82 -2.21
N GLU A 185 -19.76 -1.44 -1.09
CA GLU A 185 -21.19 -1.64 -0.82
C GLU A 185 -22.08 -0.90 -1.85
N ILE A 186 -21.70 0.32 -2.23
CA ILE A 186 -22.41 1.06 -3.29
C ILE A 186 -22.32 0.32 -4.65
N GLN A 187 -21.17 -0.29 -4.98
CA GLN A 187 -21.04 -1.02 -6.24
C GLN A 187 -21.86 -2.31 -6.23
N LYS A 188 -21.89 -3.04 -5.10
CA LYS A 188 -22.71 -4.26 -4.96
C LYS A 188 -24.21 -3.98 -5.18
N LYS A 189 -24.73 -2.92 -4.57
CA LYS A 189 -26.14 -2.51 -4.74
C LYS A 189 -26.49 -2.23 -6.21
N LYS A 190 -25.61 -1.56 -6.95
CA LYS A 190 -25.82 -1.24 -8.38
C LYS A 190 -25.81 -2.45 -9.31
N ILE A 191 -25.27 -3.58 -8.88
CA ILE A 191 -25.24 -4.83 -9.68
C ILE A 191 -26.51 -5.65 -9.39
N SER A 192 -27.15 -5.42 -8.26
CA SER A 192 -28.36 -6.13 -7.80
C SER A 192 -29.67 -5.48 -8.27
N GLU A 193 -29.60 -4.29 -8.83
CA GLU A 193 -30.69 -3.55 -9.50
C GLU A 193 -30.67 -3.79 -11.03
#